data_84ac2f05ea3c76716c5524f9657ce2ba
#
_entry.id   84ac2f05ea3c76716c5524f9657ce2ba
#
_cell.length_a   1.000
_cell.length_b   1.000
_cell.length_c   1.000
_cell.angle_alpha   90.00
_cell.angle_beta   90.00
_cell.angle_gamma   90.00
#
_symmetry.space_group_name_H-M   'P 1'
#
loop_
_entity.id
_entity.type
_entity.pdbx_description
1 polymer ?
#
loop_
_entity_poly.entity_id
_entity_poly.type
_entity_poly.pdbx_seq_one_letter_code
_entity_poly.pdbx_strand_id
1 'polypeptide(L)'
;MRLTRCSLRASIEAIWLGRLSYGDALKLQRKFVDKLVQAKEAKTECPVKNFLLLLEHTPVYTVGLRSHVYSEDEERRLKALGADFYRTDRGGLITFHGPGQLVAYPIIDLSSLSVHAKDEKTARVGVRRFVHLVEEAIIRTVDLLGVSGAHRSPDTGVWLGNGTRKIAAIGINVRRGITSHGLALNCNTDLSWFEKVSILLGKFVL
;
A
#
# COMPACT_ATOMS: atom_id res chain seq x y z
N MET A 1 1.60 27.35 36.24
CA MET A 1 2.56 26.73 35.31
C MET A 1 1.76 26.21 34.10
N ARG A 2 1.72 26.97 32.97
CA ARG A 2 1.00 26.57 31.78
C ARG A 2 1.84 25.54 31.05
N LEU A 3 1.40 24.29 31.04
CA LEU A 3 1.96 23.26 30.17
C LEU A 3 1.66 23.68 28.72
N THR A 4 2.69 24.06 28.00
CA THR A 4 2.66 24.31 26.56
C THR A 4 2.14 23.04 25.89
N ARG A 5 0.95 23.10 25.29
CA ARG A 5 0.44 22.04 24.42
C ARG A 5 1.46 21.81 23.31
N CYS A 6 2.18 20.72 23.39
CA CYS A 6 3.03 20.25 22.31
C CYS A 6 2.11 19.95 21.11
N SER A 7 2.14 20.83 20.11
CA SER A 7 1.49 20.60 18.82
C SER A 7 2.30 19.54 18.06
N LEU A 8 2.20 18.29 18.51
CA LEU A 8 2.88 17.18 17.85
C LEU A 8 2.05 16.81 16.60
N ARG A 9 2.54 17.23 15.44
CA ARG A 9 2.10 16.69 14.16
C ARG A 9 2.37 15.18 14.16
N ALA A 10 1.42 14.37 13.69
CA ALA A 10 1.63 12.94 13.52
C ALA A 10 2.93 12.72 12.70
N SER A 11 3.89 12.04 13.28
CA SER A 11 5.14 11.70 12.60
C SER A 11 5.03 10.32 11.98
N ILE A 12 5.67 10.14 10.82
CA ILE A 12 5.78 8.85 10.14
C ILE A 12 7.26 8.48 10.10
N GLU A 13 7.60 7.33 10.70
CA GLU A 13 8.93 6.77 10.60
C GLU A 13 9.03 5.89 9.36
N ALA A 14 9.92 6.24 8.42
CA ALA A 14 10.21 5.44 7.25
C ALA A 14 11.33 4.45 7.56
N ILE A 15 11.10 3.17 7.26
CA ILE A 15 12.03 2.07 7.54
C ILE A 15 12.27 1.30 6.25
N TRP A 16 13.53 1.28 5.78
CA TRP A 16 13.93 0.43 4.65
C TRP A 16 14.28 -0.97 5.15
N LEU A 17 13.64 -2.00 4.58
CA LEU A 17 13.77 -3.40 4.99
C LEU A 17 14.56 -4.26 4.00
N GLY A 18 15.01 -3.69 2.88
CA GLY A 18 15.65 -4.45 1.81
C GLY A 18 14.68 -5.38 1.10
N ARG A 19 15.16 -6.54 0.62
CA ARG A 19 14.34 -7.53 -0.06
C ARG A 19 13.95 -8.65 0.89
N LEU A 20 12.64 -8.89 1.03
CA LEU A 20 12.05 -9.88 1.94
C LEU A 20 11.07 -10.81 1.23
N SER A 21 10.89 -12.02 1.78
CA SER A 21 9.73 -12.84 1.42
C SER A 21 8.44 -12.13 1.82
N TYR A 22 7.36 -12.40 1.08
CA TYR A 22 6.05 -11.82 1.43
C TYR A 22 5.57 -12.25 2.82
N GLY A 23 5.81 -13.51 3.18
CA GLY A 23 5.44 -14.05 4.49
C GLY A 23 6.13 -13.34 5.66
N ASP A 24 7.42 -13.02 5.53
CA ASP A 24 8.17 -12.31 6.57
C ASP A 24 7.76 -10.84 6.67
N ALA A 25 7.55 -10.18 5.53
CA ALA A 25 7.02 -8.82 5.51
C ALA A 25 5.62 -8.73 6.12
N LEU A 26 4.75 -9.73 5.88
CA LEU A 26 3.42 -9.79 6.49
C LEU A 26 3.49 -9.97 8.02
N LYS A 27 4.42 -10.78 8.53
CA LYS A 27 4.67 -10.91 9.97
C LYS A 27 5.11 -9.58 10.59
N LEU A 28 6.01 -8.86 9.90
CA LEU A 28 6.45 -7.53 10.34
C LEU A 28 5.31 -6.53 10.34
N GLN A 29 4.52 -6.46 9.27
CA GLN A 29 3.34 -5.59 9.23
C GLN A 29 2.43 -5.83 10.43
N ARG A 30 2.10 -7.10 10.72
CA ARG A 30 1.24 -7.46 11.87
C ARG A 30 1.79 -6.93 13.18
N LYS A 31 3.11 -7.09 13.43
CA LYS A 31 3.75 -6.54 14.65
C LYS A 31 3.58 -5.03 14.79
N PHE A 32 3.77 -4.28 13.70
CA PHE A 32 3.60 -2.83 13.73
C PHE A 32 2.12 -2.43 13.88
N VAL A 33 1.20 -3.11 13.22
CA VAL A 33 -0.24 -2.90 13.39
C VAL A 33 -0.66 -3.16 14.84
N ASP A 34 -0.27 -4.29 15.42
CA ASP A 34 -0.62 -4.65 16.80
C ASP A 34 -0.02 -3.65 17.79
N LYS A 35 1.21 -3.17 17.57
CA LYS A 35 1.82 -2.09 18.37
C LYS A 35 0.97 -0.81 18.35
N LEU A 36 0.48 -0.40 17.18
CA LEU A 36 -0.38 0.78 17.07
C LEU A 36 -1.75 0.56 17.71
N VAL A 37 -2.33 -0.61 17.53
CA VAL A 37 -3.61 -0.98 18.16
C VAL A 37 -3.50 -0.93 19.68
N GLN A 38 -2.47 -1.56 20.25
CA GLN A 38 -2.21 -1.56 21.70
C GLN A 38 -1.98 -0.15 22.26
N ALA A 39 -1.17 0.67 21.58
CA ALA A 39 -0.93 2.06 22.00
C ALA A 39 -2.22 2.90 21.98
N LYS A 40 -3.07 2.67 20.98
CA LYS A 40 -4.37 3.35 20.86
C LYS A 40 -5.35 2.92 21.97
N GLU A 41 -5.39 1.62 22.30
CA GLU A 41 -6.24 1.08 23.37
C GLU A 41 -5.77 1.56 24.77
N ALA A 42 -4.46 1.66 24.96
CA ALA A 42 -3.87 2.16 26.20
C ALA A 42 -4.10 3.68 26.45
N LYS A 43 -4.67 4.40 25.47
CA LYS A 43 -4.89 5.86 25.52
C LYS A 43 -3.66 6.63 26.00
N THR A 44 -2.47 6.22 25.55
CA THR A 44 -1.24 6.88 25.91
C THR A 44 -1.26 8.35 25.48
N GLU A 45 -0.85 9.25 26.37
CA GLU A 45 -0.82 10.70 26.09
C GLU A 45 0.22 11.08 25.02
N CYS A 46 1.16 10.18 24.73
CA CYS A 46 2.13 10.38 23.65
C CYS A 46 1.51 10.10 22.28
N PRO A 47 1.76 10.97 21.28
CA PRO A 47 1.27 10.73 19.92
C PRO A 47 1.83 9.41 19.40
N VAL A 48 0.93 8.58 18.90
CA VAL A 48 1.29 7.28 18.33
C VAL A 48 2.12 7.51 17.08
N LYS A 49 3.32 6.94 17.07
CA LYS A 49 4.24 7.04 15.94
C LYS A 49 3.75 6.12 14.83
N ASN A 50 3.44 6.69 13.68
CA ASN A 50 3.09 5.93 12.48
C ASN A 50 4.35 5.41 11.77
N PHE A 51 4.18 4.40 10.90
CA PHE A 51 5.29 3.76 10.19
C PHE A 51 5.03 3.68 8.70
N LEU A 52 6.11 3.78 7.91
CA LEU A 52 6.13 3.50 6.48
C LEU A 52 7.21 2.45 6.23
N LEU A 53 6.82 1.21 6.02
CA LEU A 53 7.78 0.15 5.70
C LEU A 53 8.01 0.14 4.19
N LEU A 54 9.26 0.26 3.78
CA LEU A 54 9.70 0.29 2.39
C LEU A 54 10.55 -0.96 2.11
N LEU A 55 10.27 -1.67 1.03
CA LEU A 55 10.93 -2.93 0.72
C LEU A 55 10.76 -3.32 -0.75
N GLU A 56 11.49 -4.35 -1.16
CA GLU A 56 11.19 -5.19 -2.32
C GLU A 56 10.78 -6.59 -1.86
N HIS A 57 10.04 -7.32 -2.70
CA HIS A 57 9.75 -8.73 -2.45
C HIS A 57 10.59 -9.67 -3.33
N THR A 58 10.78 -10.90 -2.85
CA THR A 58 10.99 -12.04 -3.76
C THR A 58 9.75 -12.25 -4.61
N PRO A 59 9.83 -12.89 -5.80
CA PRO A 59 8.69 -13.07 -6.68
C PRO A 59 7.48 -13.67 -5.96
N VAL A 60 6.33 -12.97 -5.99
CA VAL A 60 5.11 -13.40 -5.33
C VAL A 60 3.87 -12.85 -6.02
N TYR A 61 2.85 -13.67 -6.15
CA TYR A 61 1.49 -13.24 -6.46
C TYR A 61 0.68 -13.11 -5.18
N THR A 62 -0.04 -12.01 -5.06
CA THR A 62 -0.97 -11.81 -3.94
C THR A 62 -2.38 -11.55 -4.46
N VAL A 63 -3.36 -12.22 -3.86
CA VAL A 63 -4.78 -12.05 -4.20
C VAL A 63 -5.48 -11.35 -3.05
N GLY A 64 -6.23 -10.31 -3.35
CA GLY A 64 -7.02 -9.59 -2.35
C GLY A 64 -8.34 -10.29 -2.02
N LEU A 65 -9.24 -9.56 -1.36
CA LEU A 65 -10.54 -10.09 -0.87
C LEU A 65 -11.41 -10.76 -1.94
N ARG A 66 -11.25 -10.38 -3.23
CA ARG A 66 -11.94 -11.00 -4.36
C ARG A 66 -11.22 -12.25 -4.84
N SER A 67 -10.81 -13.12 -3.92
CA SER A 67 -9.99 -14.31 -4.19
C SER A 67 -10.73 -15.47 -4.84
N HIS A 68 -12.06 -15.49 -4.76
CA HIS A 68 -12.93 -16.57 -5.28
C HIS A 68 -12.85 -16.75 -6.80
N VAL A 69 -12.37 -15.73 -7.53
CA VAL A 69 -12.21 -15.80 -9.00
C VAL A 69 -10.94 -16.54 -9.45
N TYR A 70 -10.05 -16.92 -8.50
CA TYR A 70 -8.78 -17.61 -8.80
C TYR A 70 -8.82 -19.02 -8.25
N SER A 71 -8.78 -20.02 -9.15
CA SER A 71 -8.80 -21.45 -8.81
C SER A 71 -7.49 -21.92 -8.18
N GLU A 72 -7.53 -23.10 -7.56
CA GLU A 72 -6.32 -23.75 -7.06
C GLU A 72 -5.38 -24.18 -8.20
N ASP A 73 -5.94 -24.49 -9.39
CA ASP A 73 -5.12 -24.81 -10.58
C ASP A 73 -4.30 -23.58 -11.02
N GLU A 74 -4.90 -22.39 -11.03
CA GLU A 74 -4.19 -21.17 -11.34
C GLU A 74 -3.11 -20.87 -10.29
N GLU A 75 -3.38 -21.10 -9.02
CA GLU A 75 -2.40 -20.99 -7.95
C GLU A 75 -1.22 -21.95 -8.16
N ARG A 76 -1.50 -23.25 -8.47
CA ARG A 76 -0.46 -24.24 -8.79
C ARG A 76 0.37 -23.83 -9.99
N ARG A 77 -0.29 -23.34 -11.04
CA ARG A 77 0.38 -22.87 -12.27
C ARG A 77 1.33 -21.71 -11.99
N LEU A 78 0.90 -20.72 -11.24
CA LEU A 78 1.72 -19.55 -10.91
C LEU A 78 2.89 -19.91 -9.99
N LYS A 79 2.70 -20.82 -9.03
CA LYS A 79 3.76 -21.33 -8.18
C LYS A 79 4.82 -22.11 -8.98
N ALA A 80 4.40 -22.88 -9.99
CA ALA A 80 5.32 -23.62 -10.86
C ALA A 80 6.23 -22.69 -11.69
N LEU A 81 5.90 -21.42 -11.84
CA LEU A 81 6.75 -20.39 -12.47
C LEU A 81 7.85 -19.86 -11.54
N GLY A 82 7.92 -20.30 -10.29
CA GLY A 82 8.93 -19.88 -9.31
C GLY A 82 8.53 -18.68 -8.47
N ALA A 83 7.25 -18.32 -8.42
CA ALA A 83 6.74 -17.27 -7.54
C ALA A 83 5.95 -17.87 -6.37
N ASP A 84 6.04 -17.25 -5.20
CA ASP A 84 5.10 -17.54 -4.11
C ASP A 84 3.68 -17.11 -4.46
N PHE A 85 2.69 -17.62 -3.70
CA PHE A 85 1.29 -17.24 -3.87
C PHE A 85 0.61 -17.07 -2.51
N TYR A 86 -0.03 -15.92 -2.28
CA TYR A 86 -0.73 -15.62 -1.04
C TYR A 86 -2.14 -15.07 -1.27
N ARG A 87 -3.12 -15.63 -0.53
CA ARG A 87 -4.45 -15.05 -0.38
C ARG A 87 -4.44 -14.12 0.82
N THR A 88 -4.89 -12.89 0.64
CA THR A 88 -4.73 -11.79 1.60
C THR A 88 -6.05 -11.06 1.85
N ASP A 89 -6.08 -10.26 2.91
CA ASP A 89 -7.22 -9.43 3.30
C ASP A 89 -7.15 -7.97 2.79
N ARG A 90 -6.19 -7.67 1.87
CA ARG A 90 -6.13 -6.37 1.21
C ARG A 90 -7.26 -6.18 0.18
N GLY A 91 -7.57 -4.94 -0.13
CA GLY A 91 -8.43 -4.61 -1.28
C GLY A 91 -7.82 -5.04 -2.62
N GLY A 92 -8.66 -5.20 -3.63
CA GLY A 92 -8.25 -5.46 -5.01
C GLY A 92 -8.26 -6.94 -5.43
N LEU A 93 -7.79 -7.15 -6.64
CA LEU A 93 -7.65 -8.45 -7.32
C LEU A 93 -6.23 -8.98 -7.13
N ILE A 94 -5.82 -9.97 -7.96
CA ILE A 94 -4.44 -10.45 -8.00
C ILE A 94 -3.48 -9.35 -8.46
N THR A 95 -2.28 -9.36 -7.92
CA THR A 95 -1.15 -8.57 -8.40
C THR A 95 0.14 -9.34 -8.20
N PHE A 96 1.22 -8.89 -8.84
CA PHE A 96 2.55 -9.42 -8.69
C PHE A 96 3.42 -8.44 -7.90
N HIS A 97 4.31 -8.99 -7.08
CA HIS A 97 5.42 -8.27 -6.47
C HIS A 97 6.73 -9.01 -6.73
N GLY A 98 7.80 -8.26 -6.97
CA GLY A 98 9.10 -8.84 -7.24
C GLY A 98 10.24 -7.83 -7.23
N PRO A 99 11.46 -8.27 -7.56
CA PRO A 99 12.63 -7.41 -7.65
C PRO A 99 12.39 -6.22 -8.61
N GLY A 100 12.94 -5.07 -8.24
CA GLY A 100 12.77 -3.82 -9.00
C GLY A 100 11.42 -3.12 -8.79
N GLN A 101 10.54 -3.66 -7.94
CA GLN A 101 9.30 -3.03 -7.54
C GLN A 101 9.41 -2.49 -6.12
N LEU A 102 9.26 -1.19 -5.95
CA LEU A 102 9.21 -0.58 -4.63
C LEU A 102 7.84 -0.84 -4.00
N VAL A 103 7.83 -1.61 -2.92
CA VAL A 103 6.63 -1.82 -2.10
C VAL A 103 6.70 -0.93 -0.87
N ALA A 104 5.58 -0.28 -0.55
CA ALA A 104 5.45 0.55 0.63
C ALA A 104 4.20 0.18 1.42
N TYR A 105 4.38 -0.10 2.71
CA TYR A 105 3.31 -0.41 3.65
C TYR A 105 3.15 0.72 4.66
N PRO A 106 2.22 1.68 4.42
CA PRO A 106 1.88 2.70 5.40
C PRO A 106 1.04 2.08 6.52
N ILE A 107 1.62 1.98 7.70
CA ILE A 107 0.95 1.52 8.92
C ILE A 107 0.64 2.75 9.76
N ILE A 108 -0.58 3.26 9.61
CA ILE A 108 -0.97 4.59 10.07
C ILE A 108 -2.30 4.50 10.83
N ASP A 109 -2.35 5.14 11.99
CA ASP A 109 -3.64 5.42 12.62
C ASP A 109 -4.33 6.56 11.87
N LEU A 110 -5.40 6.24 11.16
CA LEU A 110 -6.17 7.23 10.39
C LEU A 110 -6.73 8.36 11.27
N SER A 111 -6.94 8.11 12.57
CA SER A 111 -7.38 9.15 13.49
C SER A 111 -6.30 10.18 13.83
N SER A 112 -5.02 9.84 13.59
CA SER A 112 -3.89 10.76 13.76
C SER A 112 -3.71 11.71 12.59
N LEU A 113 -4.39 11.45 11.46
CA LEU A 113 -4.35 12.28 10.28
C LEU A 113 -5.44 13.33 10.34
N SER A 114 -5.07 14.58 10.15
CA SER A 114 -5.99 15.70 9.98
C SER A 114 -5.79 16.32 8.60
N VAL A 115 -6.87 16.56 7.90
CA VAL A 115 -6.85 17.34 6.65
C VAL A 115 -7.53 18.66 6.94
N HIS A 116 -6.82 19.78 6.69
CA HIS A 116 -7.45 21.08 6.71
C HIS A 116 -8.43 21.15 5.53
N ALA A 117 -9.72 21.04 5.82
CA ALA A 117 -10.75 21.39 4.85
C ALA A 117 -10.80 22.92 4.71
N LYS A 118 -11.14 23.42 3.51
CA LYS A 118 -11.27 24.85 3.25
C LYS A 118 -12.25 25.58 4.19
N ASP A 119 -13.08 24.83 4.92
CA ASP A 119 -14.14 25.33 5.81
C ASP A 119 -13.84 25.12 7.30
N GLU A 120 -12.58 25.22 7.73
CA GLU A 120 -12.15 25.19 9.15
C GLU A 120 -12.53 23.97 9.98
N LYS A 121 -13.26 22.99 9.45
CA LYS A 121 -13.59 21.74 10.16
C LYS A 121 -12.57 20.68 9.85
N THR A 122 -11.81 20.28 10.86
CA THR A 122 -10.87 19.12 10.78
C THR A 122 -11.68 17.86 10.49
N ALA A 123 -11.65 17.40 9.25
CA ALA A 123 -12.35 16.19 8.86
C ALA A 123 -11.46 14.95 9.13
N ARG A 124 -12.07 13.90 9.70
CA ARG A 124 -11.40 12.60 9.87
C ARG A 124 -11.10 12.00 8.49
N VAL A 125 -9.91 11.43 8.35
CA VAL A 125 -9.50 10.75 7.12
C VAL A 125 -10.11 9.34 7.09
N GLY A 126 -11.09 9.14 6.21
CA GLY A 126 -11.63 7.81 5.91
C GLY A 126 -10.76 7.05 4.90
N VAL A 127 -11.02 5.75 4.73
CA VAL A 127 -10.21 4.86 3.86
C VAL A 127 -10.11 5.38 2.43
N ARG A 128 -11.22 5.79 1.82
CA ARG A 128 -11.24 6.33 0.44
C ARG A 128 -10.35 7.58 0.31
N ARG A 129 -10.43 8.49 1.29
CA ARG A 129 -9.60 9.70 1.31
C ARG A 129 -8.13 9.34 1.52
N PHE A 130 -7.84 8.34 2.35
CA PHE A 130 -6.48 7.86 2.56
C PHE A 130 -5.87 7.29 1.28
N VAL A 131 -6.59 6.44 0.55
CA VAL A 131 -6.15 5.93 -0.76
C VAL A 131 -5.86 7.08 -1.72
N HIS A 132 -6.72 8.10 -1.76
CA HIS A 132 -6.51 9.30 -2.57
C HIS A 132 -5.22 10.07 -2.21
N LEU A 133 -4.90 10.15 -0.91
CA LEU A 133 -3.65 10.75 -0.43
C LEU A 133 -2.43 9.92 -0.81
N VAL A 134 -2.54 8.59 -0.79
CA VAL A 134 -1.49 7.68 -1.25
C VAL A 134 -1.24 7.86 -2.74
N GLU A 135 -2.28 7.91 -3.56
CA GLU A 135 -2.16 8.21 -5.01
C GLU A 135 -1.47 9.55 -5.25
N GLU A 136 -1.87 10.58 -4.51
CA GLU A 136 -1.25 11.91 -4.61
C GLU A 136 0.24 11.88 -4.27
N ALA A 137 0.60 11.16 -3.20
CA ALA A 137 2.01 11.01 -2.80
C ALA A 137 2.83 10.34 -3.90
N ILE A 138 2.30 9.27 -4.52
CA ILE A 138 2.98 8.59 -5.64
C ILE A 138 3.14 9.54 -6.83
N ILE A 139 2.06 10.22 -7.24
CA ILE A 139 2.07 11.14 -8.39
C ILE A 139 3.15 12.20 -8.19
N ARG A 140 3.21 12.84 -7.03
CA ARG A 140 4.25 13.84 -6.72
C ARG A 140 5.64 13.24 -6.68
N THR A 141 5.80 12.04 -6.15
CA THR A 141 7.10 11.37 -6.08
C THR A 141 7.64 11.08 -7.47
N VAL A 142 6.83 10.52 -8.36
CA VAL A 142 7.29 10.19 -9.72
C VAL A 142 7.50 11.44 -10.57
N ASP A 143 6.72 12.50 -10.36
CA ASP A 143 6.91 13.80 -11.01
C ASP A 143 8.26 14.44 -10.61
N LEU A 144 8.60 14.42 -9.32
CA LEU A 144 9.90 14.86 -8.81
C LEU A 144 11.07 14.06 -9.37
N LEU A 145 10.84 12.81 -9.78
CA LEU A 145 11.83 11.94 -10.44
C LEU A 145 11.83 12.08 -11.96
N GLY A 146 11.08 13.04 -12.52
CA GLY A 146 11.05 13.34 -13.95
C GLY A 146 10.05 12.50 -14.75
N VAL A 147 9.20 11.69 -14.10
CA VAL A 147 8.14 10.93 -14.77
C VAL A 147 6.86 11.78 -14.77
N SER A 148 6.68 12.55 -15.84
CA SER A 148 5.52 13.44 -16.01
C SER A 148 4.27 12.69 -16.49
N GLY A 149 3.09 13.27 -16.27
CA GLY A 149 1.80 12.77 -16.76
C GLY A 149 1.22 11.60 -15.93
N ALA A 150 1.78 11.33 -14.76
CA ALA A 150 1.18 10.39 -13.82
C ALA A 150 -0.14 10.96 -13.27
N HIS A 151 -1.21 10.16 -13.28
CA HIS A 151 -2.54 10.60 -12.89
C HIS A 151 -3.37 9.47 -12.27
N ARG A 152 -4.51 9.85 -11.68
CA ARG A 152 -5.55 8.93 -11.22
C ARG A 152 -6.42 8.47 -12.37
N SER A 153 -7.01 7.29 -12.20
CA SER A 153 -8.01 6.72 -13.10
C SER A 153 -9.22 6.28 -12.25
N PRO A 154 -10.39 5.98 -12.85
CA PRO A 154 -11.49 5.32 -12.14
C PRO A 154 -11.07 4.03 -11.43
N ASP A 155 -10.09 3.32 -11.95
CA ASP A 155 -9.48 2.15 -11.30
C ASP A 155 -8.38 2.60 -10.34
N THR A 156 -8.48 2.22 -9.07
CA THR A 156 -7.51 2.57 -8.01
C THR A 156 -6.07 2.27 -8.42
N GLY A 157 -5.18 3.25 -8.18
CA GLY A 157 -3.76 3.19 -8.51
C GLY A 157 -3.30 4.45 -9.25
N VAL A 158 -2.04 4.44 -9.67
CA VAL A 158 -1.46 5.56 -10.45
C VAL A 158 -1.13 5.09 -11.86
N TRP A 159 -1.48 5.90 -12.83
CA TRP A 159 -1.48 5.54 -14.24
C TRP A 159 -0.71 6.53 -15.10
N LEU A 160 -0.23 6.05 -16.25
CA LEU A 160 0.35 6.83 -17.35
C LEU A 160 -0.42 6.56 -18.65
N GLY A 161 -0.10 7.32 -19.72
CA GLY A 161 -0.59 7.05 -21.07
C GLY A 161 -2.12 7.05 -21.17
N ASN A 162 -2.77 8.10 -20.68
CA ASN A 162 -4.23 8.24 -20.67
C ASN A 162 -4.97 7.10 -19.95
N GLY A 163 -4.37 6.55 -18.90
CA GLY A 163 -4.97 5.49 -18.09
C GLY A 163 -4.79 4.08 -18.66
N THR A 164 -3.89 3.90 -19.62
CA THR A 164 -3.62 2.58 -20.22
C THR A 164 -2.51 1.80 -19.50
N ARG A 165 -1.60 2.48 -18.80
CA ARG A 165 -0.44 1.88 -18.14
C ARG A 165 -0.45 2.17 -16.63
N LYS A 166 -0.65 1.17 -15.82
CA LYS A 166 -0.62 1.29 -14.36
C LYS A 166 0.81 1.19 -13.84
N ILE A 167 1.37 2.28 -13.34
CA ILE A 167 2.72 2.30 -12.76
C ILE A 167 2.73 1.96 -11.28
N ALA A 168 1.62 2.18 -10.57
CA ALA A 168 1.50 1.79 -9.16
C ALA A 168 0.15 1.15 -8.85
N ALA A 169 0.19 -0.03 -8.23
CA ALA A 169 -0.97 -0.71 -7.68
C ALA A 169 -1.14 -0.33 -6.20
N ILE A 170 -2.41 -0.25 -5.73
CA ILE A 170 -2.74 0.08 -4.35
C ILE A 170 -3.78 -0.91 -3.84
N GLY A 171 -3.50 -1.50 -2.67
CA GLY A 171 -4.43 -2.37 -1.96
C GLY A 171 -4.25 -2.19 -0.46
N ILE A 172 -5.20 -1.52 0.20
CA ILE A 172 -5.16 -1.19 1.63
C ILE A 172 -6.14 -2.08 2.37
N ASN A 173 -5.77 -2.48 3.60
CA ASN A 173 -6.67 -2.97 4.62
C ASN A 173 -6.69 -2.01 5.81
N VAL A 174 -7.81 -1.94 6.52
CA VAL A 174 -7.96 -1.12 7.73
C VAL A 174 -8.60 -1.94 8.82
N ARG A 175 -7.89 -2.11 9.94
CA ARG A 175 -8.37 -2.79 11.13
C ARG A 175 -8.30 -1.84 12.33
N ARG A 176 -9.43 -1.60 13.00
CA ARG A 176 -9.52 -0.66 14.16
C ARG A 176 -8.99 0.75 13.86
N GLY A 177 -9.08 1.18 12.59
CA GLY A 177 -8.60 2.47 12.14
C GLY A 177 -7.10 2.52 11.84
N ILE A 178 -6.38 1.41 11.95
CA ILE A 178 -4.98 1.27 11.55
C ILE A 178 -4.90 0.66 10.16
N THR A 179 -4.11 1.26 9.28
CA THR A 179 -3.88 0.77 7.92
C THR A 179 -2.83 -0.33 7.88
N SER A 180 -2.95 -1.24 6.91
CA SER A 180 -1.95 -2.24 6.56
C SER A 180 -1.99 -2.52 5.06
N HIS A 181 -1.05 -3.31 4.55
CA HIS A 181 -0.75 -3.39 3.14
C HIS A 181 -0.43 -2.00 2.58
N GLY A 182 -0.59 -1.75 1.29
CA GLY A 182 -0.20 -0.44 0.79
C GLY A 182 -0.15 -0.35 -0.72
N LEU A 183 1.01 0.04 -1.21
CA LEU A 183 1.26 0.31 -2.62
C LEU A 183 2.45 -0.48 -3.14
N ALA A 184 2.47 -0.67 -4.46
CA ALA A 184 3.61 -1.23 -5.19
C ALA A 184 3.84 -0.39 -6.44
N LEU A 185 5.00 0.27 -6.51
CA LEU A 185 5.43 1.12 -7.60
C LEU A 185 6.43 0.35 -8.48
N ASN A 186 6.14 0.20 -9.76
CA ASN A 186 7.04 -0.40 -10.72
C ASN A 186 8.16 0.58 -11.07
N CYS A 187 9.39 0.30 -10.62
CA CYS A 187 10.56 1.11 -10.92
C CYS A 187 11.42 0.47 -12.02
N ASN A 188 11.79 -0.80 -11.82
CA ASN A 188 12.55 -1.62 -12.77
C ASN A 188 12.08 -3.07 -12.70
N THR A 189 10.76 -3.25 -12.60
CA THR A 189 10.11 -4.54 -12.44
C THR A 189 10.06 -5.28 -13.77
N ASP A 190 10.34 -6.58 -13.77
CA ASP A 190 10.04 -7.43 -14.91
C ASP A 190 8.53 -7.61 -15.05
N LEU A 191 7.99 -6.99 -16.07
CA LEU A 191 6.56 -6.85 -16.30
C LEU A 191 5.93 -8.07 -16.94
N SER A 192 6.75 -8.97 -17.49
CA SER A 192 6.27 -10.24 -18.03
C SER A 192 5.53 -11.08 -16.99
N TRP A 193 5.81 -10.86 -15.71
CA TRP A 193 5.07 -11.49 -14.61
C TRP A 193 3.60 -11.14 -14.56
N PHE A 194 3.22 -9.93 -14.96
CA PHE A 194 1.81 -9.52 -15.02
C PHE A 194 1.06 -10.19 -16.16
N GLU A 195 1.75 -10.49 -17.28
CA GLU A 195 1.18 -11.19 -18.43
C GLU A 195 0.86 -12.66 -18.14
N LYS A 196 1.54 -13.24 -17.14
CA LYS A 196 1.34 -14.64 -16.74
C LYS A 196 0.03 -14.88 -15.98
N VAL A 197 -0.68 -13.84 -15.58
CA VAL A 197 -1.98 -13.96 -14.93
C VAL A 197 -3.09 -13.94 -15.99
N SER A 198 -3.88 -15.02 -16.05
CA SER A 198 -4.92 -15.15 -17.09
C SER A 198 -5.92 -13.99 -17.07
N ILE A 199 -6.17 -13.45 -18.24
CA ILE A 199 -7.40 -12.82 -18.80
C ILE A 199 -8.14 -11.74 -17.98
N LEU A 200 -8.19 -11.74 -16.66
CA LEU A 200 -8.95 -10.75 -15.89
C LEU A 200 -8.22 -9.43 -15.65
N LEU A 201 -6.97 -9.35 -16.02
CA LEU A 201 -6.11 -8.17 -15.81
C LEU A 201 -5.92 -7.33 -17.08
N GLY A 202 -6.81 -7.36 -18.02
CA GLY A 202 -6.74 -6.67 -19.30
C GLY A 202 -6.36 -5.17 -19.29
N LYS A 203 -5.73 -4.67 -18.21
CA LYS A 203 -5.29 -3.29 -18.06
C LYS A 203 -3.96 -3.12 -17.31
N PHE A 204 -3.22 -4.19 -17.06
CA PHE A 204 -1.84 -4.07 -16.58
C PHE A 204 -0.89 -4.12 -17.77
N VAL A 205 -0.90 -3.06 -18.56
CA VAL A 205 0.10 -2.84 -19.60
C VAL A 205 0.91 -1.63 -19.18
N LEU A 206 2.19 -1.79 -19.14
CA LEU A 206 3.16 -0.71 -18.92
C LEU A 206 3.43 0.04 -20.19
#